data_92b15eea3c3ad8da312e5d17f1140e79
#
_entry.id   92b15eea3c3ad8da312e5d17f1140e79
#
_cell.length_a   1.000
_cell.length_b   1.000
_cell.length_c   1.000
_cell.angle_alpha   90.00
_cell.angle_beta   90.00
_cell.angle_gamma   90.00
#
_symmetry.space_group_name_H-M   'P 1'
#
loop_
_entity.id
_entity.type
_entity.pdbx_description
1 polymer ?
#
loop_
_entity_poly.entity_id
_entity_poly.type
_entity_poly.pdbx_seq_one_letter_code
_entity_poly.pdbx_strand_id
1 'polypeptide(L)'
;MSYYTKDDLRNAKYMDLLTYMQQYDPQELVHVSGETYCTREHDSLKISNGKWYWFSRGIGGRSALDYLIKVKGISFTEAVGMILGRAAKMPPFSHIQTKSPGQFDVPERPEALDKSGKDDQLRKDQKKELLLPKAVEGRPERVIAYLVDRGIDQKLIEACINRKLLYESAEYHNAVFVGYDQEGVARYAAIRGTRGSYKGEATGSDKRFSFSLCLPRQPPTVHVFESAIDLLSYATLEHRAGRDWREDALLSLAGVFKQKREKVVPVALAQFLSDHPSVKTVCLHLDNDEIGRSAAKGIIEGLSDQPYEVVNQPPSRGKDVNDQLLWELNFFRKEFER
;
A
#
# COMPACT_ATOMS: atom_id res chain seq x y z
N MET A 1 -30.15 -18.19 6.36
CA MET A 1 -30.13 -17.33 7.57
C MET A 1 -28.68 -17.18 8.01
N SER A 2 -28.19 -15.95 8.24
CA SER A 2 -26.81 -15.74 8.71
C SER A 2 -26.73 -16.23 10.16
N TYR A 3 -25.81 -17.19 10.43
CA TYR A 3 -25.59 -17.76 11.75
C TYR A 3 -25.05 -16.76 12.79
N TYR A 4 -24.50 -15.61 12.34
CA TYR A 4 -23.87 -14.59 13.17
C TYR A 4 -24.44 -13.21 12.86
N THR A 5 -24.57 -12.38 13.89
CA THR A 5 -24.98 -10.99 13.76
C THR A 5 -23.84 -10.14 13.18
N LYS A 6 -24.16 -8.91 12.70
CA LYS A 6 -23.13 -7.97 12.24
C LYS A 6 -22.10 -7.62 13.33
N ASP A 7 -22.56 -7.55 14.58
CA ASP A 7 -21.68 -7.27 15.73
C ASP A 7 -20.81 -8.47 16.07
N ASP A 8 -21.31 -9.69 15.96
CA ASP A 8 -20.51 -10.91 16.11
C ASP A 8 -19.36 -10.97 15.11
N LEU A 9 -19.65 -10.69 13.84
CA LEU A 9 -18.65 -10.65 12.78
C LEU A 9 -17.63 -9.52 12.98
N ARG A 10 -18.09 -8.38 13.48
CA ARG A 10 -17.23 -7.26 13.82
C ARG A 10 -16.28 -7.62 14.96
N ASN A 11 -16.77 -8.18 16.05
CA ASN A 11 -15.96 -8.59 17.19
C ASN A 11 -14.92 -9.64 16.80
N ALA A 12 -15.31 -10.66 16.03
CA ALA A 12 -14.38 -11.69 15.54
C ALA A 12 -13.28 -11.08 14.64
N LYS A 13 -13.60 -10.09 13.80
CA LYS A 13 -12.65 -9.43 12.89
C LYS A 13 -11.63 -8.55 13.62
N TYR A 14 -12.00 -7.98 14.78
CA TYR A 14 -11.11 -7.10 15.55
C TYR A 14 -10.31 -7.79 16.65
N MET A 15 -10.58 -9.07 16.96
CA MET A 15 -9.78 -9.86 17.90
C MET A 15 -8.36 -10.01 17.32
N ASP A 16 -7.36 -9.43 17.96
CA ASP A 16 -5.96 -9.62 17.57
C ASP A 16 -5.45 -11.02 17.99
N LEU A 17 -4.41 -11.52 17.31
CA LEU A 17 -3.92 -12.88 17.53
C LEU A 17 -3.30 -13.08 18.91
N LEU A 18 -2.59 -12.07 19.46
CA LEU A 18 -1.96 -12.18 20.77
C LEU A 18 -3.02 -12.37 21.86
N THR A 19 -4.04 -11.50 21.87
CA THR A 19 -5.18 -11.59 22.80
C THR A 19 -5.91 -12.92 22.68
N TYR A 20 -6.16 -13.37 21.45
CA TYR A 20 -6.79 -14.67 21.21
C TYR A 20 -5.96 -15.82 21.78
N MET A 21 -4.65 -15.89 21.50
CA MET A 21 -3.78 -16.95 21.98
C MET A 21 -3.61 -16.92 23.51
N GLN A 22 -3.48 -15.74 24.10
CA GLN A 22 -3.44 -15.58 25.56
C GLN A 22 -4.69 -16.15 26.24
N GLN A 23 -5.85 -16.00 25.61
CA GLN A 23 -7.13 -16.44 26.17
C GLN A 23 -7.41 -17.94 25.92
N TYR A 24 -7.06 -18.47 24.74
CA TYR A 24 -7.50 -19.80 24.30
C TYR A 24 -6.37 -20.83 24.17
N ASP A 25 -5.12 -20.35 23.93
CA ASP A 25 -3.96 -21.24 23.74
C ASP A 25 -2.64 -20.60 24.24
N PRO A 26 -2.59 -20.25 25.55
CA PRO A 26 -1.41 -19.56 26.10
C PRO A 26 -0.14 -20.39 26.05
N GLN A 27 -0.25 -21.74 25.97
CA GLN A 27 0.92 -22.63 25.92
C GLN A 27 1.65 -22.57 24.57
N GLU A 28 0.98 -22.14 23.50
CA GLU A 28 1.59 -21.94 22.19
C GLU A 28 2.38 -20.63 22.08
N LEU A 29 2.19 -19.68 23.00
CA LEU A 29 2.91 -18.43 22.99
C LEU A 29 4.30 -18.56 23.61
N VAL A 30 5.31 -18.14 22.84
CA VAL A 30 6.71 -18.01 23.29
C VAL A 30 7.11 -16.55 23.20
N HIS A 31 7.51 -15.96 24.31
CA HIS A 31 8.06 -14.59 24.32
C HIS A 31 9.44 -14.57 23.66
N VAL A 32 9.68 -13.63 22.75
CA VAL A 32 10.94 -13.51 22.03
C VAL A 32 11.74 -12.32 22.54
N SER A 33 11.18 -11.10 22.46
CA SER A 33 11.80 -9.89 22.98
C SER A 33 10.79 -8.72 23.00
N GLY A 34 10.84 -7.84 24.00
CA GLY A 34 9.93 -6.70 24.14
C GLY A 34 8.46 -7.15 24.04
N GLU A 35 7.69 -6.60 23.09
CA GLU A 35 6.29 -7.01 22.83
C GLU A 35 6.16 -8.01 21.67
N THR A 36 7.24 -8.73 21.34
CA THR A 36 7.26 -9.71 20.26
C THR A 36 7.16 -11.12 20.80
N TYR A 37 6.20 -11.87 20.27
CA TYR A 37 5.97 -13.27 20.56
C TYR A 37 6.10 -14.13 19.29
N CYS A 38 6.26 -15.43 19.44
CA CYS A 38 6.10 -16.40 18.35
C CYS A 38 5.23 -17.57 18.83
N THR A 39 4.82 -18.43 17.89
CA THR A 39 4.16 -19.67 18.28
C THR A 39 5.20 -20.76 18.50
N ARG A 40 4.94 -21.66 19.42
CA ARG A 40 5.83 -22.82 19.69
C ARG A 40 5.96 -23.73 18.48
N GLU A 41 4.86 -23.94 17.77
CA GLU A 41 4.82 -24.76 16.54
C GLU A 41 5.56 -24.12 15.38
N HIS A 42 5.59 -22.77 15.31
CA HIS A 42 6.21 -22.01 14.22
C HIS A 42 7.02 -20.83 14.76
N ASP A 43 8.29 -21.03 15.03
CA ASP A 43 9.21 -20.01 15.55
C ASP A 43 9.39 -18.82 14.61
N SER A 44 9.22 -19.03 13.30
CA SER A 44 9.26 -17.98 12.26
C SER A 44 7.94 -17.20 12.12
N LEU A 45 6.85 -17.58 12.84
CA LEU A 45 5.63 -16.81 12.92
C LEU A 45 5.76 -15.82 14.08
N LYS A 46 5.91 -14.54 13.78
CA LYS A 46 6.04 -13.47 14.78
C LYS A 46 4.72 -12.74 14.97
N ILE A 47 4.43 -12.41 16.24
CA ILE A 47 3.23 -11.66 16.67
C ILE A 47 3.74 -10.41 17.39
N SER A 48 3.39 -9.23 16.91
CA SER A 48 3.78 -7.96 17.50
C SER A 48 2.85 -6.84 17.05
N ASN A 49 2.58 -5.85 17.91
CA ASN A 49 1.79 -4.66 17.60
C ASN A 49 0.43 -4.98 16.95
N GLY A 50 -0.31 -5.97 17.48
CA GLY A 50 -1.61 -6.37 16.98
C GLY A 50 -1.60 -6.99 15.58
N LYS A 51 -0.43 -7.44 15.10
CA LYS A 51 -0.25 -8.10 13.81
C LYS A 51 0.56 -9.38 13.99
N TRP A 52 0.45 -10.27 13.01
CA TRP A 52 1.29 -11.44 12.93
C TRP A 52 1.81 -11.63 11.49
N TYR A 53 2.99 -12.24 11.37
CA TYR A 53 3.59 -12.55 10.09
C TYR A 53 4.42 -13.84 10.19
N TRP A 54 4.19 -14.76 9.25
CA TRP A 54 4.90 -16.02 9.14
C TRP A 54 5.99 -15.90 8.07
N PHE A 55 7.21 -15.61 8.51
CA PHE A 55 8.34 -15.28 7.62
C PHE A 55 8.68 -16.42 6.64
N SER A 56 8.66 -17.69 7.08
CA SER A 56 9.01 -18.81 6.20
C SER A 56 7.97 -19.08 5.11
N ARG A 57 6.71 -18.64 5.29
CA ARG A 57 5.63 -18.80 4.30
C ARG A 57 5.18 -17.51 3.62
N GLY A 58 5.68 -16.38 4.04
CA GLY A 58 5.33 -15.08 3.44
C GLY A 58 3.88 -14.65 3.63
N ILE A 59 3.20 -15.15 4.66
CA ILE A 59 1.78 -14.85 4.95
C ILE A 59 1.63 -14.16 6.29
N GLY A 60 0.60 -13.31 6.42
CA GLY A 60 0.34 -12.58 7.65
C GLY A 60 -1.09 -12.06 7.75
N GLY A 61 -1.37 -11.40 8.88
CA GLY A 61 -2.68 -10.83 9.16
C GLY A 61 -2.68 -9.90 10.37
N ARG A 62 -3.87 -9.33 10.64
CA ARG A 62 -4.09 -8.40 11.76
C ARG A 62 -5.04 -8.95 12.83
N SER A 63 -5.65 -10.11 12.59
CA SER A 63 -6.66 -10.67 13.47
C SER A 63 -6.40 -12.16 13.71
N ALA A 64 -6.96 -12.66 14.79
CA ALA A 64 -7.06 -14.10 15.07
C ALA A 64 -7.82 -14.83 13.95
N LEU A 65 -8.83 -14.17 13.38
CA LEU A 65 -9.61 -14.70 12.26
C LEU A 65 -8.74 -15.01 11.05
N ASP A 66 -7.84 -14.07 10.66
CA ASP A 66 -6.86 -14.29 9.60
C ASP A 66 -5.95 -15.50 9.88
N TYR A 67 -5.49 -15.64 11.13
CA TYR A 67 -4.64 -16.75 11.54
C TYR A 67 -5.36 -18.10 11.45
N LEU A 68 -6.56 -18.18 12.00
CA LEU A 68 -7.34 -19.41 11.98
C LEU A 68 -7.65 -19.89 10.56
N ILE A 69 -7.94 -18.96 9.65
CA ILE A 69 -8.23 -19.29 8.25
C ILE A 69 -6.94 -19.61 7.47
N LYS A 70 -5.92 -18.72 7.53
CA LYS A 70 -4.72 -18.82 6.66
C LYS A 70 -3.68 -19.82 7.14
N VAL A 71 -3.56 -20.02 8.46
CA VAL A 71 -2.54 -20.88 9.08
C VAL A 71 -3.14 -22.22 9.49
N LYS A 72 -4.29 -22.19 10.17
CA LYS A 72 -4.94 -23.42 10.67
C LYS A 72 -5.93 -24.04 9.67
N GLY A 73 -6.23 -23.37 8.55
CA GLY A 73 -7.12 -23.89 7.51
C GLY A 73 -8.59 -24.04 7.92
N ILE A 74 -9.00 -23.35 8.99
CA ILE A 74 -10.35 -23.42 9.54
C ILE A 74 -11.29 -22.59 8.66
N SER A 75 -12.52 -23.06 8.46
CA SER A 75 -13.52 -22.32 7.68
C SER A 75 -13.89 -21.00 8.37
N PHE A 76 -14.31 -19.98 7.59
CA PHE A 76 -14.70 -18.68 8.13
C PHE A 76 -15.74 -18.78 9.25
N THR A 77 -16.77 -19.61 9.05
CA THR A 77 -17.89 -19.77 9.99
C THR A 77 -17.42 -20.41 11.31
N GLU A 78 -16.57 -21.43 11.23
CA GLU A 78 -16.01 -22.10 12.40
C GLU A 78 -15.03 -21.18 13.15
N ALA A 79 -14.17 -20.45 12.43
CA ALA A 79 -13.22 -19.51 13.02
C ALA A 79 -13.95 -18.39 13.79
N VAL A 80 -15.05 -17.86 13.25
CA VAL A 80 -15.91 -16.91 13.97
C VAL A 80 -16.49 -17.51 15.22
N GLY A 81 -17.00 -18.75 15.15
CA GLY A 81 -17.52 -19.49 16.32
C GLY A 81 -16.49 -19.68 17.40
N MET A 82 -15.26 -20.04 17.03
CA MET A 82 -14.15 -20.23 17.98
C MET A 82 -13.80 -18.92 18.70
N ILE A 83 -13.66 -17.81 17.96
CA ILE A 83 -13.34 -16.49 18.52
C ILE A 83 -14.42 -16.01 19.49
N LEU A 84 -15.69 -16.31 19.20
CA LEU A 84 -16.82 -15.91 20.05
C LEU A 84 -17.09 -16.86 21.22
N GLY A 85 -16.28 -17.94 21.37
CA GLY A 85 -16.49 -18.95 22.39
C GLY A 85 -17.78 -19.79 22.22
N ARG A 86 -18.36 -19.79 21.02
CA ARG A 86 -19.61 -20.48 20.66
C ARG A 86 -19.37 -21.84 19.96
N ALA A 87 -18.10 -22.16 19.65
CA ALA A 87 -17.73 -23.45 19.09
C ALA A 87 -17.72 -24.53 20.19
N ALA A 88 -18.24 -25.71 19.90
CA ALA A 88 -18.09 -26.88 20.78
C ALA A 88 -16.60 -27.10 21.05
N LYS A 89 -16.22 -27.36 22.31
CA LYS A 89 -14.83 -27.55 22.74
C LYS A 89 -14.11 -28.51 21.80
N MET A 90 -13.23 -27.96 20.95
CA MET A 90 -12.28 -28.77 20.20
C MET A 90 -11.19 -29.31 21.15
N PRO A 91 -10.67 -30.50 20.89
CA PRO A 91 -9.53 -31.02 21.65
C PRO A 91 -8.31 -30.13 21.49
N PRO A 92 -7.36 -30.11 22.43
CA PRO A 92 -6.18 -29.28 22.39
C PRO A 92 -5.42 -29.46 21.05
N PHE A 93 -4.91 -28.39 20.51
CA PHE A 93 -4.35 -28.22 19.14
C PHE A 93 -3.18 -29.15 18.77
N SER A 94 -2.77 -30.08 19.63
CA SER A 94 -1.54 -30.87 19.51
C SER A 94 -1.56 -32.01 18.48
N HIS A 95 -2.67 -32.31 17.79
CA HIS A 95 -2.75 -33.47 16.89
C HIS A 95 -3.63 -33.24 15.64
N ILE A 96 -3.44 -32.17 14.90
CA ILE A 96 -3.82 -32.18 13.48
C ILE A 96 -2.54 -32.42 12.70
N GLN A 97 -2.30 -33.67 12.31
CA GLN A 97 -1.27 -34.02 11.35
C GLN A 97 -1.52 -33.22 10.10
N THR A 98 -0.63 -32.25 9.82
CA THR A 98 -0.55 -31.61 8.52
C THR A 98 -0.17 -32.68 7.51
N LYS A 99 -1.12 -33.16 6.72
CA LYS A 99 -0.82 -33.92 5.52
C LYS A 99 0.11 -33.06 4.68
N SER A 100 1.26 -33.63 4.33
CA SER A 100 2.21 -33.06 3.40
C SER A 100 1.51 -32.61 2.11
N PRO A 101 1.95 -31.54 1.46
CA PRO A 101 1.36 -31.10 0.20
C PRO A 101 1.76 -32.08 -0.92
N GLY A 102 0.91 -33.04 -1.17
CA GLY A 102 1.14 -34.05 -2.21
C GLY A 102 0.13 -35.16 -2.10
N GLN A 103 -1.10 -34.90 -2.48
CA GLN A 103 -2.12 -35.80 -3.04
C GLN A 103 -3.52 -35.22 -2.76
N PHE A 104 -3.91 -34.26 -3.60
CA PHE A 104 -5.33 -34.06 -3.87
C PHE A 104 -5.66 -34.99 -5.01
N ASP A 105 -6.51 -35.98 -4.76
CA ASP A 105 -7.19 -36.73 -5.81
C ASP A 105 -7.99 -35.73 -6.65
N VAL A 106 -7.47 -35.44 -7.83
CA VAL A 106 -8.19 -34.68 -8.86
C VAL A 106 -9.17 -35.66 -9.46
N PRO A 107 -10.49 -35.39 -9.49
CA PRO A 107 -11.41 -36.19 -10.30
C PRO A 107 -10.94 -36.15 -11.75
N GLU A 108 -10.84 -37.31 -12.40
CA GLU A 108 -10.45 -37.44 -13.81
C GLU A 108 -11.27 -36.48 -14.66
N ARG A 109 -10.57 -35.60 -15.33
CA ARG A 109 -11.09 -34.69 -16.35
C ARG A 109 -11.34 -35.54 -17.62
N PRO A 110 -12.51 -35.44 -18.27
CA PRO A 110 -12.68 -35.99 -19.59
C PRO A 110 -11.66 -35.35 -20.54
N GLU A 111 -11.06 -36.13 -21.39
CA GLU A 111 -10.11 -35.70 -22.42
C GLU A 111 -10.67 -34.51 -23.21
N ALA A 112 -10.03 -33.36 -23.08
CA ALA A 112 -10.36 -32.17 -23.83
C ALA A 112 -9.43 -32.08 -25.05
N LEU A 113 -10.07 -32.05 -26.18
CA LEU A 113 -9.54 -31.66 -27.49
C LEU A 113 -8.63 -30.43 -27.40
N ASP A 114 -7.47 -30.56 -28.01
CA ASP A 114 -6.52 -29.52 -28.36
C ASP A 114 -7.22 -28.29 -28.96
N LYS A 115 -7.21 -27.15 -28.23
CA LYS A 115 -7.50 -25.83 -28.78
C LYS A 115 -6.42 -24.86 -28.33
N SER A 116 -5.48 -24.64 -29.23
CA SER A 116 -4.61 -23.49 -29.46
C SER A 116 -4.71 -22.34 -28.43
N GLY A 117 -3.55 -22.02 -27.83
CA GLY A 117 -3.28 -20.99 -26.85
C GLY A 117 -3.57 -19.52 -27.27
N LYS A 118 -4.84 -19.21 -27.58
CA LYS A 118 -5.31 -17.83 -27.77
C LYS A 118 -6.33 -17.36 -26.73
N ASP A 119 -6.88 -18.27 -25.91
CA ASP A 119 -7.93 -17.91 -24.96
C ASP A 119 -7.41 -17.51 -23.55
N ASP A 120 -6.16 -17.83 -23.21
CA ASP A 120 -5.59 -17.43 -21.91
C ASP A 120 -5.15 -15.96 -21.85
N GLN A 121 -4.94 -15.31 -23.00
CA GLN A 121 -4.65 -13.89 -23.09
C GLN A 121 -5.91 -13.02 -22.92
N LEU A 122 -7.06 -13.53 -23.36
CA LEU A 122 -8.36 -12.85 -23.27
C LEU A 122 -8.98 -12.85 -21.85
N ARG A 123 -8.55 -13.75 -20.97
CA ARG A 123 -9.00 -13.78 -19.57
C ARG A 123 -8.21 -12.88 -18.62
N LYS A 124 -7.04 -12.36 -19.04
CA LYS A 124 -6.22 -11.43 -18.26
C LYS A 124 -6.68 -9.97 -18.39
N ASP A 125 -7.49 -9.62 -19.34
CA ASP A 125 -7.94 -8.25 -19.65
C ASP A 125 -9.36 -7.92 -19.16
N GLN A 126 -9.96 -8.71 -18.27
CA GLN A 126 -11.12 -8.20 -17.54
C GLN A 126 -10.62 -7.10 -16.60
N LYS A 127 -10.62 -5.84 -17.08
CA LYS A 127 -10.39 -4.64 -16.27
C LYS A 127 -11.30 -4.75 -15.04
N LYS A 128 -10.70 -5.03 -13.87
CA LYS A 128 -11.43 -4.95 -12.61
C LYS A 128 -11.90 -3.51 -12.46
N GLU A 129 -13.20 -3.31 -12.29
CA GLU A 129 -13.77 -2.00 -12.08
C GLU A 129 -13.16 -1.37 -10.80
N LEU A 130 -12.73 -0.11 -10.88
CA LEU A 130 -12.20 0.62 -9.73
C LEU A 130 -13.36 0.98 -8.80
N LEU A 131 -13.30 0.47 -7.57
CA LEU A 131 -14.28 0.76 -6.52
C LEU A 131 -13.74 1.84 -5.58
N LEU A 132 -14.05 3.10 -5.88
CA LEU A 132 -13.65 4.23 -5.06
C LEU A 132 -14.46 4.28 -3.75
N PRO A 133 -13.83 4.54 -2.58
CA PRO A 133 -14.55 4.87 -1.34
C PRO A 133 -15.45 6.08 -1.55
N LYS A 134 -16.65 6.06 -0.95
CA LYS A 134 -17.53 7.23 -0.99
C LYS A 134 -16.86 8.43 -0.35
N ALA A 135 -16.99 9.59 -0.97
CA ALA A 135 -16.50 10.85 -0.42
C ALA A 135 -17.37 11.31 0.75
N VAL A 136 -16.77 12.03 1.70
CA VAL A 136 -17.51 12.76 2.75
C VAL A 136 -18.35 13.85 2.10
N GLU A 137 -19.51 14.14 2.68
CA GLU A 137 -20.30 15.31 2.30
C GLU A 137 -19.67 16.58 2.89
N GLY A 138 -19.52 17.61 2.08
CA GLY A 138 -18.93 18.88 2.48
C GLY A 138 -17.40 18.92 2.38
N ARG A 139 -16.78 19.78 3.20
CA ARG A 139 -15.34 20.02 3.17
C ARG A 139 -14.58 18.89 3.87
N PRO A 140 -13.49 18.37 3.29
CA PRO A 140 -12.69 17.26 3.84
C PRO A 140 -11.72 17.73 4.94
N GLU A 141 -12.25 18.19 6.07
CA GLU A 141 -11.49 18.87 7.13
C GLU A 141 -10.40 18.00 7.74
N ARG A 142 -10.64 16.70 7.93
CA ARG A 142 -9.63 15.80 8.54
C ARG A 142 -8.46 15.55 7.61
N VAL A 143 -8.72 15.43 6.33
CA VAL A 143 -7.65 15.25 5.32
C VAL A 143 -6.83 16.51 5.19
N ILE A 144 -7.47 17.69 5.20
CA ILE A 144 -6.78 18.98 5.19
C ILE A 144 -5.87 19.08 6.43
N ALA A 145 -6.42 18.91 7.63
CA ALA A 145 -5.67 18.97 8.87
C ALA A 145 -4.49 17.97 8.89
N TYR A 146 -4.75 16.72 8.50
CA TYR A 146 -3.73 15.67 8.43
C TYR A 146 -2.55 16.02 7.52
N LEU A 147 -2.82 16.61 6.36
CA LEU A 147 -1.77 16.98 5.40
C LEU A 147 -1.05 18.27 5.80
N VAL A 148 -1.76 19.24 6.40
CA VAL A 148 -1.17 20.44 6.99
C VAL A 148 -0.24 20.08 8.15
N ASP A 149 -0.62 19.14 9.02
CA ASP A 149 0.24 18.63 10.12
C ASP A 149 1.53 17.96 9.58
N ARG A 150 1.50 17.49 8.32
CA ARG A 150 2.68 17.00 7.60
C ARG A 150 3.48 18.10 6.89
N GLY A 151 3.11 19.37 7.11
CA GLY A 151 3.81 20.52 6.55
C GLY A 151 3.43 20.86 5.11
N ILE A 152 2.49 20.13 4.49
CA ILE A 152 2.09 20.36 3.10
C ILE A 152 1.29 21.66 3.00
N ASP A 153 1.59 22.47 1.99
CA ASP A 153 0.93 23.76 1.74
C ASP A 153 -0.58 23.58 1.56
N GLN A 154 -1.35 24.34 2.34
CA GLN A 154 -2.82 24.23 2.33
C GLN A 154 -3.42 24.60 0.96
N LYS A 155 -2.85 25.57 0.24
CA LYS A 155 -3.36 25.94 -1.09
C LYS A 155 -3.15 24.82 -2.11
N LEU A 156 -2.05 24.08 -1.99
CA LEU A 156 -1.79 22.89 -2.81
C LEU A 156 -2.79 21.78 -2.50
N ILE A 157 -3.07 21.53 -1.21
CA ILE A 157 -4.07 20.55 -0.78
C ILE A 157 -5.45 20.91 -1.37
N GLU A 158 -5.88 22.17 -1.21
CA GLU A 158 -7.15 22.66 -1.74
C GLU A 158 -7.22 22.57 -3.27
N ALA A 159 -6.12 22.87 -3.96
CA ALA A 159 -6.05 22.72 -5.41
C ALA A 159 -6.22 21.24 -5.85
N CYS A 160 -5.65 20.29 -5.11
CA CYS A 160 -5.86 18.85 -5.37
C CYS A 160 -7.31 18.43 -5.11
N ILE A 161 -7.94 18.94 -4.05
CA ILE A 161 -9.36 18.66 -3.74
C ILE A 161 -10.26 19.20 -4.85
N ASN A 162 -10.08 20.46 -5.24
CA ASN A 162 -10.88 21.11 -6.29
C ASN A 162 -10.78 20.40 -7.66
N ARG A 163 -9.62 19.77 -7.93
CA ARG A 163 -9.37 18.97 -9.14
C ARG A 163 -9.81 17.51 -8.99
N LYS A 164 -10.43 17.13 -7.88
CA LYS A 164 -10.84 15.75 -7.56
C LYS A 164 -9.69 14.74 -7.51
N LEU A 165 -8.47 15.20 -7.35
CA LEU A 165 -7.28 14.37 -7.19
C LEU A 165 -7.12 13.85 -5.75
N LEU A 166 -7.77 14.51 -4.80
CA LEU A 166 -7.72 14.21 -3.37
C LEU A 166 -9.10 14.41 -2.75
N TYR A 167 -9.52 13.47 -1.91
CA TYR A 167 -10.74 13.64 -1.11
C TYR A 167 -10.67 12.84 0.20
N GLU A 168 -11.63 13.07 1.09
CA GLU A 168 -11.82 12.35 2.35
C GLU A 168 -12.87 11.27 2.18
N SER A 169 -12.56 10.02 2.58
CA SER A 169 -13.54 8.93 2.56
C SER A 169 -14.56 9.07 3.69
N ALA A 170 -15.84 8.81 3.40
CA ALA A 170 -16.93 8.97 4.37
C ALA A 170 -16.85 7.96 5.54
N GLU A 171 -16.40 6.72 5.29
CA GLU A 171 -16.45 5.66 6.30
C GLU A 171 -15.36 5.79 7.37
N TYR A 172 -14.11 6.06 6.94
CA TYR A 172 -12.94 6.08 7.85
C TYR A 172 -12.22 7.43 7.88
N HIS A 173 -12.72 8.42 7.15
CA HIS A 173 -12.07 9.73 7.01
C HIS A 173 -10.60 9.64 6.53
N ASN A 174 -10.30 8.69 5.68
CA ASN A 174 -8.98 8.50 5.10
C ASN A 174 -8.75 9.49 3.95
N ALA A 175 -7.50 9.87 3.73
CA ALA A 175 -7.09 10.58 2.53
C ALA A 175 -7.07 9.60 1.34
N VAL A 176 -7.78 9.93 0.27
CA VAL A 176 -7.86 9.16 -0.96
C VAL A 176 -7.24 9.97 -2.08
N PHE A 177 -6.10 9.49 -2.60
CA PHE A 177 -5.34 10.11 -3.70
C PHE A 177 -5.68 9.38 -4.98
N VAL A 178 -6.32 10.06 -5.93
CA VAL A 178 -6.85 9.46 -7.15
C VAL A 178 -5.91 9.69 -8.33
N GLY A 179 -5.66 8.62 -9.09
CA GLY A 179 -4.93 8.66 -10.35
C GLY A 179 -5.86 8.44 -11.53
N TYR A 180 -5.63 9.18 -12.59
CA TYR A 180 -6.47 9.23 -13.79
C TYR A 180 -5.70 8.80 -15.02
N ASP A 181 -6.39 8.22 -16.01
CA ASP A 181 -5.86 8.04 -17.36
C ASP A 181 -5.94 9.34 -18.19
N GLN A 182 -5.46 9.29 -19.44
CA GLN A 182 -5.48 10.44 -20.35
C GLN A 182 -6.90 10.90 -20.74
N GLU A 183 -7.88 10.00 -20.67
CA GLU A 183 -9.29 10.29 -20.91
C GLU A 183 -9.98 10.91 -19.68
N GLY A 184 -9.25 11.10 -18.58
CA GLY A 184 -9.79 11.64 -17.33
C GLY A 184 -10.65 10.65 -16.54
N VAL A 185 -10.50 9.35 -16.80
CA VAL A 185 -11.18 8.29 -16.06
C VAL A 185 -10.31 7.87 -14.87
N ALA A 186 -10.88 7.82 -13.67
CA ALA A 186 -10.18 7.32 -12.49
C ALA A 186 -9.82 5.84 -12.64
N ARG A 187 -8.54 5.50 -12.49
CA ARG A 187 -8.00 4.14 -12.62
C ARG A 187 -7.31 3.63 -11.38
N TYR A 188 -6.93 4.51 -10.49
CA TYR A 188 -6.17 4.19 -9.29
C TYR A 188 -6.60 5.06 -8.12
N ALA A 189 -6.53 4.52 -6.92
CA ALA A 189 -6.61 5.32 -5.71
C ALA A 189 -5.76 4.76 -4.58
N ALA A 190 -4.80 5.57 -4.10
CA ALA A 190 -4.10 5.29 -2.86
C ALA A 190 -4.93 5.78 -1.67
N ILE A 191 -4.97 4.99 -0.59
CA ILE A 191 -5.71 5.33 0.62
C ILE A 191 -4.74 5.43 1.79
N ARG A 192 -4.79 6.56 2.51
CA ARG A 192 -3.94 6.82 3.66
C ARG A 192 -4.80 7.16 4.88
N GLY A 193 -4.61 6.42 5.97
CA GLY A 193 -5.29 6.72 7.23
C GLY A 193 -4.89 8.09 7.76
N THR A 194 -5.87 8.92 8.09
CA THR A 194 -5.63 10.19 8.80
C THR A 194 -5.39 9.96 10.28
N ARG A 195 -5.73 8.78 10.79
CA ARG A 195 -5.41 8.29 12.13
C ARG A 195 -4.71 6.95 12.02
N GLY A 196 -3.59 6.80 12.73
CA GLY A 196 -2.78 5.57 12.71
C GLY A 196 -1.99 5.37 11.42
N SER A 197 -1.58 4.13 11.15
CA SER A 197 -0.61 3.78 10.10
C SER A 197 -1.22 3.12 8.86
N TYR A 198 -2.54 3.21 8.64
CA TYR A 198 -3.19 2.55 7.52
C TYR A 198 -2.68 3.06 6.18
N LYS A 199 -2.27 2.12 5.32
CA LYS A 199 -1.86 2.34 3.94
C LYS A 199 -2.53 1.26 3.07
N GLY A 200 -3.21 1.65 2.02
CA GLY A 200 -3.90 0.71 1.12
C GLY A 200 -4.19 1.33 -0.23
N GLU A 201 -4.86 0.55 -1.06
CA GLU A 201 -5.32 0.95 -2.38
C GLU A 201 -6.80 0.56 -2.52
N ALA A 202 -7.55 1.30 -3.32
CA ALA A 202 -8.92 0.94 -3.64
C ALA A 202 -8.98 -0.35 -4.46
N THR A 203 -10.01 -1.16 -4.27
CA THR A 203 -10.21 -2.39 -5.05
C THR A 203 -10.31 -2.06 -6.54
N GLY A 204 -9.62 -2.81 -7.38
CA GLY A 204 -9.59 -2.57 -8.82
C GLY A 204 -8.60 -1.50 -9.28
N SER A 205 -7.78 -0.94 -8.37
CA SER A 205 -6.73 0.02 -8.72
C SER A 205 -5.73 -0.54 -9.72
N ASP A 206 -5.41 0.26 -10.73
CA ASP A 206 -4.37 0.00 -11.73
C ASP A 206 -3.20 0.95 -11.49
N LYS A 207 -2.08 0.41 -11.00
CA LYS A 207 -0.88 1.19 -10.65
C LYS A 207 -0.23 1.94 -11.83
N ARG A 208 -0.55 1.58 -13.06
CA ARG A 208 -0.09 2.32 -14.24
C ARG A 208 -0.50 3.78 -14.19
N PHE A 209 -1.65 4.07 -13.60
CA PHE A 209 -2.25 5.40 -13.51
C PHE A 209 -2.20 5.92 -12.07
N SER A 210 -1.07 5.78 -11.40
CA SER A 210 -0.92 6.23 -10.02
C SER A 210 -1.06 7.76 -9.89
N PHE A 211 -1.18 8.24 -8.65
CA PHE A 211 -1.34 9.66 -8.38
C PHE A 211 -0.22 10.50 -8.98
N SER A 212 -0.60 11.52 -9.74
CA SER A 212 0.34 12.43 -10.39
C SER A 212 -0.18 13.88 -10.43
N LEU A 213 0.74 14.83 -10.47
CA LEU A 213 0.48 16.23 -10.78
C LEU A 213 1.24 16.58 -12.06
N CYS A 214 0.52 16.70 -13.16
CA CYS A 214 1.07 17.13 -14.43
C CYS A 214 0.19 18.27 -14.98
N LEU A 215 0.73 19.48 -15.01
CA LEU A 215 0.06 20.65 -15.53
C LEU A 215 0.52 20.98 -16.96
N PRO A 216 1.82 20.85 -17.29
CA PRO A 216 2.27 21.07 -18.66
C PRO A 216 1.71 19.98 -19.58
N ARG A 217 1.28 20.39 -20.77
CA ARG A 217 0.84 19.43 -21.79
C ARG A 217 2.00 18.55 -22.29
N GLN A 218 3.20 19.08 -22.25
CA GLN A 218 4.44 18.42 -22.68
C GLN A 218 5.55 18.69 -21.65
N PRO A 219 5.54 17.99 -20.51
CA PRO A 219 6.55 18.19 -19.48
C PRO A 219 7.92 17.70 -19.98
N PRO A 220 8.99 18.49 -19.80
CA PRO A 220 10.34 18.06 -20.14
C PRO A 220 10.93 17.11 -19.11
N THR A 221 10.51 17.22 -17.86
CA THR A 221 11.00 16.47 -16.71
C THR A 221 9.85 15.80 -15.97
N VAL A 222 10.09 14.60 -15.45
CA VAL A 222 9.23 13.97 -14.45
C VAL A 222 10.01 13.71 -13.16
N HIS A 223 9.49 14.22 -12.05
CA HIS A 223 9.98 13.93 -10.70
C HIS A 223 9.20 12.76 -10.11
N VAL A 224 9.91 11.76 -9.60
CA VAL A 224 9.35 10.45 -9.21
C VAL A 224 9.51 10.22 -7.71
N PHE A 225 8.42 9.85 -7.05
CA PHE A 225 8.31 9.69 -5.60
C PHE A 225 7.72 8.33 -5.23
N GLU A 226 8.00 7.84 -4.01
CA GLU A 226 7.36 6.60 -3.55
C GLU A 226 5.87 6.78 -3.28
N SER A 227 5.46 7.90 -2.72
CA SER A 227 4.06 8.14 -2.32
C SER A 227 3.55 9.51 -2.75
N ALA A 228 2.21 9.66 -2.74
CA ALA A 228 1.55 10.94 -2.98
C ALA A 228 1.91 12.01 -1.93
N ILE A 229 2.22 11.60 -0.69
CA ILE A 229 2.61 12.53 0.38
C ILE A 229 3.99 13.11 0.08
N ASP A 230 4.96 12.29 -0.36
CA ASP A 230 6.30 12.75 -0.73
C ASP A 230 6.24 13.71 -1.92
N LEU A 231 5.42 13.38 -2.90
CA LEU A 231 5.15 14.23 -4.06
C LEU A 231 4.61 15.61 -3.64
N LEU A 232 3.60 15.67 -2.77
CA LEU A 232 3.05 16.94 -2.28
C LEU A 232 4.05 17.69 -1.39
N SER A 233 4.89 16.97 -0.64
CA SER A 233 5.96 17.56 0.17
C SER A 233 7.01 18.22 -0.72
N TYR A 234 7.41 17.57 -1.82
CA TYR A 234 8.32 18.15 -2.81
C TYR A 234 7.74 19.43 -3.43
N ALA A 235 6.49 19.38 -3.90
CA ALA A 235 5.83 20.55 -4.47
C ALA A 235 5.78 21.72 -3.47
N THR A 236 5.62 21.43 -2.17
CA THR A 236 5.66 22.43 -1.09
C THR A 236 7.07 23.00 -0.91
N LEU A 237 8.11 22.14 -0.91
CA LEU A 237 9.51 22.58 -0.82
C LEU A 237 9.90 23.49 -1.97
N GLU A 238 9.56 23.10 -3.20
CA GLU A 238 9.84 23.92 -4.40
C GLU A 238 9.16 25.30 -4.32
N HIS A 239 7.87 25.32 -3.96
CA HIS A 239 7.14 26.57 -3.79
C HIS A 239 7.77 27.47 -2.73
N ARG A 240 8.18 26.92 -1.59
CA ARG A 240 8.86 27.66 -0.51
C ARG A 240 10.23 28.19 -0.93
N ALA A 241 10.92 27.45 -1.79
CA ALA A 241 12.20 27.88 -2.37
C ALA A 241 12.04 28.91 -3.52
N GLY A 242 10.81 29.34 -3.82
CA GLY A 242 10.52 30.27 -4.91
C GLY A 242 10.59 29.66 -6.31
N ARG A 243 10.61 28.33 -6.40
CA ARG A 243 10.60 27.61 -7.69
C ARG A 243 9.18 27.14 -8.05
N ASP A 244 8.87 27.12 -9.33
CA ASP A 244 7.55 26.70 -9.81
C ASP A 244 7.57 25.22 -10.20
N TRP A 245 7.17 24.34 -9.26
CA TRP A 245 7.06 22.90 -9.51
C TRP A 245 6.08 22.52 -10.65
N ARG A 246 5.25 23.49 -11.09
CA ARG A 246 4.23 23.28 -12.14
C ARG A 246 4.82 23.27 -13.55
N GLU A 247 6.09 23.60 -13.70
CA GLU A 247 6.81 23.53 -14.99
C GLU A 247 7.12 22.08 -15.38
N ASP A 248 7.20 21.18 -14.40
CA ASP A 248 7.50 19.76 -14.57
C ASP A 248 6.30 18.87 -14.19
N ALA A 249 6.46 17.58 -14.36
CA ALA A 249 5.50 16.58 -13.91
C ALA A 249 5.99 15.92 -12.63
N LEU A 250 5.06 15.62 -11.71
CA LEU A 250 5.29 14.90 -10.47
C LEU A 250 4.51 13.58 -10.50
N LEU A 251 5.16 12.44 -10.23
CA LEU A 251 4.58 11.10 -10.29
C LEU A 251 4.87 10.31 -9.02
N SER A 252 3.84 9.73 -8.40
CA SER A 252 3.98 8.74 -7.35
C SER A 252 4.07 7.33 -7.94
N LEU A 253 4.96 6.48 -7.43
CA LEU A 253 5.08 5.06 -7.83
C LEU A 253 4.06 4.14 -7.14
N ALA A 254 3.22 4.67 -6.25
CA ALA A 254 2.31 3.87 -5.42
C ALA A 254 3.04 2.82 -4.55
N GLY A 255 4.19 3.21 -4.02
CA GLY A 255 5.11 2.38 -3.24
C GLY A 255 6.11 1.64 -4.10
N VAL A 256 7.25 1.34 -3.50
CA VAL A 256 8.31 0.51 -4.07
C VAL A 256 8.56 -0.71 -3.18
N PHE A 257 9.20 -1.73 -3.72
CA PHE A 257 9.59 -2.93 -3.00
C PHE A 257 11.00 -3.36 -3.38
N LYS A 258 11.66 -4.10 -2.51
CA LYS A 258 13.00 -4.64 -2.80
C LYS A 258 12.91 -5.55 -4.02
N GLN A 259 13.60 -5.17 -5.06
CA GLN A 259 13.52 -5.86 -6.34
C GLN A 259 14.32 -7.17 -6.30
N LYS A 260 13.73 -8.22 -6.88
CA LYS A 260 14.40 -9.52 -7.08
C LYS A 260 15.16 -9.61 -8.41
N ARG A 261 14.96 -8.64 -9.31
CA ARG A 261 15.57 -8.57 -10.64
C ARG A 261 16.31 -7.25 -10.79
N GLU A 262 17.44 -7.26 -11.44
CA GLU A 262 18.11 -6.09 -11.98
C GLU A 262 17.27 -5.55 -13.16
N LYS A 263 17.29 -4.25 -13.43
CA LYS A 263 16.56 -3.60 -14.54
C LYS A 263 15.02 -3.70 -14.44
N VAL A 264 14.43 -2.99 -13.50
CA VAL A 264 12.95 -2.94 -13.38
C VAL A 264 12.47 -1.49 -13.37
N VAL A 265 11.76 -1.10 -14.42
CA VAL A 265 11.02 0.16 -14.46
C VAL A 265 9.63 -0.06 -13.86
N PRO A 266 9.23 0.66 -12.80
CA PRO A 266 7.88 0.56 -12.24
C PRO A 266 6.81 0.83 -13.28
N VAL A 267 5.70 0.10 -13.21
CA VAL A 267 4.62 0.19 -14.22
C VAL A 267 4.02 1.60 -14.33
N ALA A 268 3.97 2.35 -13.22
CA ALA A 268 3.53 3.74 -13.21
C ALA A 268 4.46 4.64 -14.04
N LEU A 269 5.77 4.50 -13.84
CA LEU A 269 6.75 5.27 -14.60
C LEU A 269 6.75 4.87 -16.07
N ALA A 270 6.72 3.58 -16.38
CA ALA A 270 6.68 3.10 -17.77
C ALA A 270 5.45 3.64 -18.52
N GLN A 271 4.27 3.59 -17.90
CA GLN A 271 3.05 4.13 -18.49
C GLN A 271 3.16 5.66 -18.66
N PHE A 272 3.62 6.36 -17.62
CA PHE A 272 3.76 7.81 -17.66
C PHE A 272 4.67 8.28 -18.79
N LEU A 273 5.82 7.63 -18.96
CA LEU A 273 6.76 7.94 -20.06
C LEU A 273 6.18 7.66 -21.45
N SER A 274 5.38 6.59 -21.57
CA SER A 274 4.63 6.29 -22.79
C SER A 274 3.59 7.36 -23.11
N ASP A 275 2.90 7.88 -22.11
CA ASP A 275 1.85 8.88 -22.23
C ASP A 275 2.40 10.29 -22.46
N HIS A 276 3.67 10.54 -22.09
CA HIS A 276 4.34 11.84 -22.18
C HIS A 276 5.69 11.74 -22.92
N PRO A 277 5.68 11.58 -24.25
CA PRO A 277 6.92 11.39 -25.03
C PRO A 277 7.84 12.63 -25.07
N SER A 278 7.39 13.77 -24.54
CA SER A 278 8.19 14.98 -24.36
C SER A 278 9.19 14.90 -23.22
N VAL A 279 9.01 13.96 -22.27
CA VAL A 279 9.90 13.76 -21.13
C VAL A 279 11.28 13.34 -21.62
N LYS A 280 12.30 14.06 -21.15
CA LYS A 280 13.72 13.78 -21.42
C LYS A 280 14.48 13.44 -20.15
N THR A 281 14.04 14.01 -19.02
CA THR A 281 14.71 13.84 -17.73
C THR A 281 13.78 13.16 -16.72
N VAL A 282 14.30 12.17 -16.00
CA VAL A 282 13.63 11.46 -14.90
C VAL A 282 14.41 11.73 -13.62
N CYS A 283 13.84 12.50 -12.70
CA CYS A 283 14.43 12.80 -11.39
C CYS A 283 13.85 11.89 -10.31
N LEU A 284 14.68 11.09 -9.66
CA LEU A 284 14.26 10.12 -8.65
C LEU A 284 14.43 10.71 -7.25
N HIS A 285 13.32 10.88 -6.52
CA HIS A 285 13.26 11.34 -5.13
C HIS A 285 12.73 10.23 -4.22
N LEU A 286 13.32 9.03 -4.33
CA LEU A 286 12.90 7.85 -3.57
C LEU A 286 13.47 7.88 -2.15
N ASP A 287 12.88 7.11 -1.25
CA ASP A 287 13.27 7.04 0.16
C ASP A 287 14.78 6.74 0.32
N ASN A 288 15.42 7.41 1.26
CA ASN A 288 16.83 7.21 1.57
C ASN A 288 17.06 6.01 2.49
N ASP A 289 16.38 4.89 2.20
CA ASP A 289 16.56 3.62 2.87
C ASP A 289 17.07 2.52 1.90
N GLU A 290 17.25 1.29 2.36
CA GLU A 290 17.75 0.18 1.53
C GLU A 290 16.78 -0.12 0.37
N ILE A 291 15.48 -0.02 0.59
CA ILE A 291 14.45 -0.34 -0.41
C ILE A 291 14.41 0.74 -1.48
N GLY A 292 14.36 2.02 -1.08
CA GLY A 292 14.36 3.15 -2.00
C GLY A 292 15.63 3.22 -2.86
N ARG A 293 16.82 3.02 -2.24
CA ARG A 293 18.09 2.96 -2.98
C ARG A 293 18.14 1.79 -3.96
N SER A 294 17.62 0.61 -3.58
CA SER A 294 17.54 -0.55 -4.48
C SER A 294 16.58 -0.27 -5.66
N ALA A 295 15.45 0.38 -5.39
CA ALA A 295 14.49 0.75 -6.42
C ALA A 295 15.08 1.80 -7.38
N ALA A 296 15.77 2.83 -6.87
CA ALA A 296 16.45 3.84 -7.69
C ALA A 296 17.47 3.20 -8.63
N LYS A 297 18.32 2.30 -8.10
CA LYS A 297 19.27 1.55 -8.92
C LYS A 297 18.58 0.76 -10.03
N GLY A 298 17.52 0.02 -9.73
CA GLY A 298 16.76 -0.75 -10.70
C GLY A 298 16.13 0.11 -11.80
N ILE A 299 15.65 1.32 -11.46
CA ILE A 299 15.09 2.28 -12.44
C ILE A 299 16.20 2.80 -13.35
N ILE A 300 17.34 3.24 -12.79
CA ILE A 300 18.49 3.73 -13.55
C ILE A 300 18.96 2.66 -14.55
N GLU A 301 19.14 1.42 -14.09
CA GLU A 301 19.52 0.30 -14.95
C GLU A 301 18.43 -0.07 -15.97
N GLY A 302 17.16 0.05 -15.60
CA GLY A 302 16.01 -0.24 -16.48
C GLY A 302 15.83 0.77 -17.60
N LEU A 303 16.28 2.03 -17.39
CA LEU A 303 16.21 3.11 -18.37
C LEU A 303 17.53 3.37 -19.11
N SER A 304 18.62 2.66 -18.78
CA SER A 304 19.96 2.91 -19.34
C SER A 304 20.06 2.83 -20.86
N ASP A 305 19.23 1.98 -21.47
CA ASP A 305 19.19 1.78 -22.92
C ASP A 305 18.12 2.63 -23.62
N GLN A 306 17.50 3.57 -22.88
CA GLN A 306 16.44 4.46 -23.37
C GLN A 306 16.92 5.91 -23.40
N PRO A 307 16.29 6.79 -24.21
CA PRO A 307 16.76 8.17 -24.43
C PRO A 307 16.39 9.12 -23.26
N TYR A 308 16.51 8.67 -22.02
CA TYR A 308 16.22 9.46 -20.84
C TYR A 308 17.49 9.76 -20.05
N GLU A 309 17.63 11.00 -19.60
CA GLU A 309 18.57 11.33 -18.54
C GLU A 309 17.93 10.98 -17.20
N VAL A 310 18.59 10.12 -16.41
CA VAL A 310 18.08 9.73 -15.08
C VAL A 310 18.96 10.33 -14.01
N VAL A 311 18.37 11.19 -13.18
CA VAL A 311 19.04 11.89 -12.08
C VAL A 311 18.53 11.34 -10.75
N ASN A 312 19.43 10.84 -9.90
CA ASN A 312 19.06 10.35 -8.57
C ASN A 312 19.26 11.44 -7.52
N GLN A 313 18.18 11.92 -6.95
CA GLN A 313 18.14 13.01 -5.96
C GLN A 313 17.32 12.58 -4.73
N PRO A 314 17.84 11.64 -3.91
CA PRO A 314 17.16 11.25 -2.68
C PRO A 314 17.04 12.44 -1.72
N PRO A 315 16.15 12.39 -0.72
CA PRO A 315 16.02 13.43 0.29
C PRO A 315 17.34 13.75 0.94
N SER A 316 17.66 15.04 1.05
CA SER A 316 18.92 15.50 1.68
C SER A 316 18.91 15.37 3.20
N ARG A 317 17.74 15.25 3.82
CA ARG A 317 17.49 15.11 5.25
C ARG A 317 16.34 14.12 5.50
N GLY A 318 16.48 13.32 6.55
CA GLY A 318 15.47 12.33 6.92
C GLY A 318 15.46 11.10 6.00
N LYS A 319 14.41 10.33 6.13
CA LYS A 319 14.19 9.10 5.34
C LYS A 319 13.53 9.40 3.99
N ASP A 320 12.52 10.24 4.00
CA ASP A 320 11.69 10.57 2.85
C ASP A 320 11.56 12.09 2.65
N VAL A 321 10.92 12.51 1.57
CA VAL A 321 10.75 13.94 1.23
C VAL A 321 9.87 14.66 2.26
N ASN A 322 8.93 13.95 2.89
CA ASN A 322 8.12 14.54 3.96
C ASN A 322 8.95 14.82 5.23
N ASP A 323 9.87 13.92 5.59
CA ASP A 323 10.81 14.15 6.68
C ASP A 323 11.69 15.38 6.40
N GLN A 324 12.17 15.54 5.16
CA GLN A 324 12.94 16.72 4.75
C GLN A 324 12.11 18.00 4.92
N LEU A 325 10.87 18.02 4.45
CA LEU A 325 9.98 19.17 4.59
C LEU A 325 9.77 19.55 6.05
N LEU A 326 9.47 18.57 6.91
CA LEU A 326 9.26 18.81 8.34
C LEU A 326 10.52 19.32 9.04
N TRP A 327 11.70 18.80 8.63
CA TRP A 327 12.98 19.30 9.14
C TRP A 327 13.21 20.76 8.76
N GLU A 328 12.99 21.15 7.53
CA GLU A 328 13.15 22.52 7.06
C GLU A 328 12.18 23.48 7.76
N LEU A 329 10.91 23.09 7.91
CA LEU A 329 9.91 23.90 8.63
C LEU A 329 10.32 24.14 10.10
N ASN A 330 10.82 23.11 10.78
CA ASN A 330 11.26 23.20 12.17
C ASN A 330 12.56 24.03 12.32
N PHE A 331 13.45 23.97 11.31
CA PHE A 331 14.68 24.76 11.30
C PHE A 331 14.35 26.26 11.20
N PHE A 332 13.55 26.67 10.22
CA PHE A 332 13.14 28.06 10.07
C PHE A 332 12.39 28.60 11.31
N ARG A 333 11.48 27.81 11.89
CA ARG A 333 10.76 28.21 13.08
C ARG A 333 11.71 28.61 14.24
N LYS A 334 12.75 27.80 14.47
CA LYS A 334 13.75 28.08 15.52
C LYS A 334 14.64 29.29 15.23
N GLU A 335 14.86 29.65 13.98
CA GLU A 335 15.61 30.85 13.62
C GLU A 335 14.79 32.15 13.85
N PHE A 336 13.48 32.11 13.67
CA PHE A 336 12.60 33.25 13.91
C PHE A 336 12.18 33.43 15.37
N GLU A 337 12.36 32.42 16.21
CA GLU A 337 12.10 32.48 17.68
C GLU A 337 13.33 32.94 18.47
N ARG A 338 14.48 33.19 17.84
CA ARG A 338 15.71 33.78 18.39
C ARG A 338 15.85 35.25 18.06
#